data_9befe0a691446b61c15bcdb1fc17994e
#
_entry.id   9befe0a691446b61c15bcdb1fc17994e
#
_cell.length_a   1.000
_cell.length_b   1.000
_cell.length_c   1.000
_cell.angle_alpha   90.00
_cell.angle_beta   90.00
_cell.angle_gamma   90.00
#
_symmetry.space_group_name_H-M   'P 1'
#
loop_
_entity.id
_entity.type
_entity.pdbx_description
1 polymer ?
#
loop_
_entity_poly.entity_id
_entity_poly.type
_entity_poly.pdbx_seq_one_letter_code
_entity_poly.pdbx_strand_id
1 'polypeptide(L)'
;MTTLKFIVPLIVLTACTDRQSGVINAKQSTGKDTVFKHDTIFYTNNNWQDGFGLTHDPEVDSIWSKPVKFYIDNPRCSPIAIDFYQGQFRPTDNNTTAALLSLATTNDNQLRPFYRWCLNKTIQIQDGALAEYTGVPARQYAEKFPKEFFEYMDYDTTGDKYKDWIAAISYSGFYDKDDYKNPLEIRKHLTQTMKQNCINCNEQLKKRIDKFAADCFP
;
A
#
# COMPACT_ATOMS: atom_id res chain seq x y z
N MET A 1 40.51 39.56 -26.18
CA MET A 1 39.05 39.43 -26.41
C MET A 1 38.87 38.43 -27.55
N THR A 2 38.57 37.20 -27.22
CA THR A 2 38.44 36.13 -28.22
C THR A 2 37.04 35.52 -28.02
N THR A 3 36.15 35.79 -28.95
CA THR A 3 34.77 35.34 -28.98
C THR A 3 34.69 33.90 -29.48
N LEU A 4 34.27 33.00 -28.62
CA LEU A 4 33.99 31.59 -28.91
C LEU A 4 32.56 31.46 -29.45
N LYS A 5 32.41 31.09 -30.72
CA LYS A 5 31.13 30.79 -31.38
C LYS A 5 30.78 29.32 -31.13
N PHE A 6 29.71 29.06 -30.43
CA PHE A 6 29.09 27.72 -30.33
C PHE A 6 28.21 27.47 -31.55
N ILE A 7 28.51 26.42 -32.29
CA ILE A 7 27.68 25.88 -33.37
C ILE A 7 26.82 24.76 -32.76
N VAL A 8 25.50 24.91 -32.81
CA VAL A 8 24.52 23.88 -32.40
C VAL A 8 24.12 23.11 -33.66
N PRO A 9 24.28 21.80 -33.74
CA PRO A 9 23.78 21.01 -34.85
C PRO A 9 22.26 20.75 -34.67
N LEU A 10 21.54 21.13 -35.70
CA LEU A 10 20.10 20.86 -35.85
C LEU A 10 19.94 19.38 -36.31
N ILE A 11 19.38 18.53 -35.43
CA ILE A 11 19.03 17.14 -35.80
C ILE A 11 17.58 17.18 -36.33
N VAL A 12 17.44 16.90 -37.60
CA VAL A 12 16.15 16.68 -38.29
C VAL A 12 15.74 15.23 -38.09
N LEU A 13 14.69 14.98 -37.30
CA LEU A 13 14.05 13.68 -37.21
C LEU A 13 13.01 13.53 -38.31
N THR A 14 13.30 12.72 -39.30
CA THR A 14 12.35 12.25 -40.31
C THR A 14 11.49 11.14 -39.71
N ALA A 15 10.19 11.38 -39.60
CA ALA A 15 9.19 10.39 -39.25
C ALA A 15 8.88 9.53 -40.50
N CYS A 16 9.22 8.25 -40.46
CA CYS A 16 8.71 7.25 -41.39
C CYS A 16 7.38 6.69 -40.85
N THR A 17 6.29 7.02 -41.55
CA THR A 17 4.99 6.36 -41.39
C THR A 17 4.95 5.20 -42.34
N ASP A 18 5.10 3.96 -41.85
CA ASP A 18 4.71 2.77 -42.64
C ASP A 18 3.51 2.10 -41.98
N ARG A 19 2.41 2.25 -42.69
CA ARG A 19 1.11 1.63 -42.41
C ARG A 19 1.02 0.35 -43.24
N GLN A 20 1.42 -0.79 -42.67
CA GLN A 20 1.10 -2.10 -43.26
C GLN A 20 0.01 -2.79 -42.42
N SER A 21 -1.17 -2.82 -43.01
CA SER A 21 -2.29 -3.66 -42.61
C SER A 21 -2.01 -5.12 -43.02
N GLY A 22 -1.46 -5.90 -42.07
CA GLY A 22 -1.33 -7.35 -42.21
C GLY A 22 -2.55 -8.06 -41.66
N VAL A 23 -3.37 -8.62 -42.52
CA VAL A 23 -4.42 -9.57 -42.17
C VAL A 23 -3.74 -10.86 -41.76
N ILE A 24 -3.68 -11.15 -40.45
CA ILE A 24 -3.16 -12.42 -39.93
C ILE A 24 -4.37 -13.35 -39.74
N ASN A 25 -4.45 -14.38 -40.59
CA ASN A 25 -5.35 -15.52 -40.39
C ASN A 25 -4.97 -16.27 -39.11
N ALA A 26 -5.81 -16.17 -38.09
CA ALA A 26 -5.65 -16.92 -36.86
C ALA A 26 -5.94 -18.41 -37.11
N LYS A 27 -4.87 -19.22 -37.10
CA LYS A 27 -4.96 -20.66 -36.92
C LYS A 27 -5.41 -20.90 -35.48
N GLN A 28 -6.55 -21.56 -35.30
CA GLN A 28 -7.05 -22.05 -34.02
C GLN A 28 -6.02 -23.00 -33.40
N SER A 29 -5.33 -22.54 -32.37
CA SER A 29 -4.53 -23.35 -31.47
C SER A 29 -5.41 -23.67 -30.25
N THR A 30 -5.76 -24.94 -30.07
CA THR A 30 -6.45 -25.45 -28.88
C THR A 30 -5.43 -25.62 -27.73
N GLY A 31 -4.90 -24.53 -27.25
CA GLY A 31 -4.11 -24.47 -26.02
C GLY A 31 -4.89 -23.63 -25.01
N LYS A 32 -5.07 -24.17 -23.81
CA LYS A 32 -5.66 -23.42 -22.69
C LYS A 32 -4.78 -22.22 -22.33
N ASP A 33 -4.98 -21.10 -23.00
CA ASP A 33 -4.36 -19.83 -22.63
C ASP A 33 -5.16 -19.21 -21.48
N THR A 34 -4.72 -19.50 -20.26
CA THR A 34 -5.26 -18.92 -19.02
C THR A 34 -4.59 -17.61 -18.63
N VAL A 35 -3.67 -17.05 -19.45
CA VAL A 35 -2.75 -15.99 -19.00
C VAL A 35 -3.24 -14.57 -19.27
N PHE A 36 -4.20 -14.34 -20.18
CA PHE A 36 -4.57 -12.96 -20.59
C PHE A 36 -5.97 -12.50 -20.20
N LYS A 37 -6.64 -13.19 -19.28
CA LYS A 37 -7.95 -12.74 -18.77
C LYS A 37 -7.85 -11.65 -17.68
N HIS A 38 -6.69 -11.46 -17.07
CA HIS A 38 -6.54 -10.57 -15.92
C HIS A 38 -6.75 -9.08 -16.27
N ASP A 39 -6.07 -8.58 -17.29
CA ASP A 39 -6.11 -7.14 -17.59
C ASP A 39 -7.49 -6.68 -18.09
N THR A 40 -8.18 -7.52 -18.88
CA THR A 40 -9.49 -7.19 -19.41
C THR A 40 -10.57 -7.19 -18.32
N ILE A 41 -10.49 -8.12 -17.35
CA ILE A 41 -11.42 -8.16 -16.22
C ILE A 41 -11.22 -6.96 -15.31
N PHE A 42 -9.98 -6.57 -15.07
CA PHE A 42 -9.63 -5.45 -14.23
C PHE A 42 -10.22 -4.11 -14.71
N TYR A 43 -10.29 -3.88 -16.02
CA TYR A 43 -10.79 -2.64 -16.59
C TYR A 43 -12.27 -2.66 -16.94
N THR A 44 -12.89 -3.82 -17.11
CA THR A 44 -14.28 -3.94 -17.54
C THR A 44 -15.27 -4.28 -16.45
N ASN A 45 -14.81 -4.89 -15.35
CA ASN A 45 -15.60 -5.19 -14.16
C ASN A 45 -15.11 -4.34 -13.00
N ASN A 46 -16.01 -3.88 -12.14
CA ASN A 46 -15.67 -3.19 -10.89
C ASN A 46 -14.87 -4.08 -9.92
N ASN A 47 -14.64 -5.35 -10.27
CA ASN A 47 -13.92 -6.31 -9.45
C ASN A 47 -12.39 -6.24 -9.69
N TRP A 48 -11.81 -5.07 -9.49
CA TRP A 48 -10.37 -4.81 -9.63
C TRP A 48 -9.50 -5.69 -8.70
N GLN A 49 -10.06 -6.20 -7.60
CA GLN A 49 -9.37 -7.05 -6.63
C GLN A 49 -8.89 -8.36 -7.24
N ASP A 50 -9.62 -8.92 -8.21
CA ASP A 50 -9.23 -10.18 -8.86
C ASP A 50 -7.87 -10.07 -9.54
N GLY A 51 -7.62 -8.91 -10.18
CA GLY A 51 -6.35 -8.62 -10.85
C GLY A 51 -5.14 -8.58 -9.91
N PHE A 52 -5.36 -8.34 -8.61
CA PHE A 52 -4.32 -8.32 -7.58
C PHE A 52 -4.41 -9.51 -6.60
N GLY A 53 -5.26 -10.49 -6.86
CA GLY A 53 -5.44 -11.63 -5.96
C GLY A 53 -6.01 -11.26 -4.59
N LEU A 54 -6.83 -10.21 -4.53
CA LEU A 54 -7.43 -9.70 -3.29
C LEU A 54 -8.90 -10.09 -3.12
N THR A 55 -9.43 -10.92 -4.00
CA THR A 55 -10.82 -11.42 -3.91
C THR A 55 -11.00 -12.28 -2.67
N HIS A 56 -12.09 -12.04 -1.96
CA HIS A 56 -12.43 -12.73 -0.71
C HIS A 56 -13.85 -13.27 -0.73
N ASP A 57 -14.04 -14.34 0.04
CA ASP A 57 -15.37 -14.87 0.35
C ASP A 57 -15.78 -14.38 1.74
N PRO A 58 -16.80 -13.50 1.86
CA PRO A 58 -17.22 -12.92 3.13
C PRO A 58 -17.75 -13.92 4.15
N GLU A 59 -18.11 -15.15 3.73
CA GLU A 59 -18.60 -16.18 4.64
C GLU A 59 -17.45 -16.99 5.27
N VAL A 60 -16.31 -17.12 4.57
CA VAL A 60 -15.19 -17.96 5.00
C VAL A 60 -13.94 -17.17 5.36
N ASP A 61 -13.75 -15.99 4.77
CA ASP A 61 -12.58 -15.18 5.04
C ASP A 61 -12.53 -14.70 6.49
N SER A 62 -11.34 -14.72 7.02
CA SER A 62 -11.08 -14.30 8.40
C SER A 62 -10.03 -13.21 8.47
N ILE A 63 -10.37 -12.12 9.14
CA ILE A 63 -9.46 -11.03 9.49
C ILE A 63 -9.31 -11.03 11.01
N TRP A 64 -8.07 -11.20 11.48
CA TRP A 64 -7.78 -11.22 12.92
C TRP A 64 -8.66 -12.21 13.70
N SER A 65 -8.77 -13.43 13.18
CA SER A 65 -9.57 -14.52 13.78
C SER A 65 -11.08 -14.26 13.88
N LYS A 66 -11.60 -13.30 13.13
CA LYS A 66 -13.04 -13.06 12.98
C LYS A 66 -13.44 -13.19 11.51
N PRO A 67 -14.58 -13.82 11.20
CA PRO A 67 -15.07 -13.81 9.83
C PRO A 67 -15.30 -12.38 9.37
N VAL A 68 -15.07 -12.11 8.09
CA VAL A 68 -15.22 -10.76 7.55
C VAL A 68 -16.64 -10.22 7.77
N LYS A 69 -17.63 -11.07 7.72
CA LYS A 69 -19.03 -10.72 8.01
C LYS A 69 -19.22 -10.03 9.37
N PHE A 70 -18.39 -10.38 10.38
CA PHE A 70 -18.39 -9.70 11.68
C PHE A 70 -18.12 -8.19 11.56
N TYR A 71 -17.29 -7.80 10.59
CA TYR A 71 -16.94 -6.40 10.36
C TYR A 71 -17.94 -5.70 9.46
N ILE A 72 -18.27 -6.30 8.31
CA ILE A 72 -19.11 -5.65 7.30
C ILE A 72 -20.59 -5.51 7.75
N ASP A 73 -21.09 -6.41 8.59
CA ASP A 73 -22.43 -6.33 9.17
C ASP A 73 -22.50 -5.38 10.38
N ASN A 74 -21.38 -4.87 10.85
CA ASN A 74 -21.36 -3.91 11.95
C ASN A 74 -21.86 -2.54 11.48
N PRO A 75 -22.93 -1.97 12.05
CA PRO A 75 -23.50 -0.70 11.58
C PRO A 75 -22.58 0.52 11.75
N ARG A 76 -21.49 0.37 12.54
CA ARG A 76 -20.44 1.39 12.68
C ARG A 76 -19.31 1.22 11.68
N CYS A 77 -19.32 0.16 10.87
CA CYS A 77 -18.30 -0.03 9.85
C CYS A 77 -18.44 1.06 8.79
N SER A 78 -17.31 1.61 8.39
CA SER A 78 -17.28 2.65 7.36
C SER A 78 -17.69 2.08 5.99
N PRO A 79 -18.68 2.70 5.31
CA PRO A 79 -19.10 2.23 3.98
C PRO A 79 -17.95 2.12 2.99
N ILE A 80 -17.00 3.07 2.99
CA ILE A 80 -15.85 3.02 2.07
C ILE A 80 -14.96 1.79 2.30
N ALA A 81 -14.83 1.32 3.54
CA ALA A 81 -14.06 0.11 3.83
C ALA A 81 -14.81 -1.15 3.35
N ILE A 82 -16.15 -1.14 3.42
CA ILE A 82 -16.99 -2.19 2.86
C ILE A 82 -16.88 -2.20 1.34
N ASP A 83 -17.00 -1.03 0.69
CA ASP A 83 -16.85 -0.87 -0.76
C ASP A 83 -15.46 -1.33 -1.25
N PHE A 84 -14.41 -1.01 -0.48
CA PHE A 84 -13.05 -1.50 -0.76
C PHE A 84 -12.99 -3.03 -0.71
N TYR A 85 -13.52 -3.65 0.35
CA TYR A 85 -13.54 -5.10 0.50
C TYR A 85 -14.33 -5.79 -0.62
N GLN A 86 -15.47 -5.20 -1.02
CA GLN A 86 -16.35 -5.72 -2.10
C GLN A 86 -15.84 -5.41 -3.50
N GLY A 87 -14.70 -4.72 -3.65
CA GLY A 87 -14.15 -4.34 -4.95
C GLY A 87 -14.86 -3.17 -5.64
N GLN A 88 -15.79 -2.50 -4.96
CA GLN A 88 -16.54 -1.36 -5.50
C GLN A 88 -15.78 -0.05 -5.41
N PHE A 89 -14.79 0.03 -4.53
CA PHE A 89 -13.87 1.16 -4.40
C PHE A 89 -12.42 0.70 -4.59
N ARG A 90 -11.77 1.20 -5.64
CA ARG A 90 -10.32 1.05 -5.85
C ARG A 90 -9.58 2.27 -5.32
N PRO A 91 -8.59 2.11 -4.44
CA PRO A 91 -7.74 3.21 -3.98
C PRO A 91 -6.95 3.83 -5.16
N THR A 92 -6.90 5.14 -5.17
CA THR A 92 -6.09 5.97 -6.07
C THR A 92 -5.59 7.18 -5.28
N ASP A 93 -4.83 8.08 -5.91
CA ASP A 93 -4.29 9.29 -5.31
C ASP A 93 -5.37 10.37 -5.06
N ASN A 94 -6.30 10.10 -4.14
CA ASN A 94 -7.39 11.01 -3.82
C ASN A 94 -7.76 11.03 -2.32
N ASN A 95 -8.60 12.03 -1.95
CA ASN A 95 -9.05 12.23 -0.57
C ASN A 95 -9.87 11.05 -0.03
N THR A 96 -10.57 10.30 -0.90
CA THR A 96 -11.35 9.15 -0.49
C THR A 96 -10.44 8.02 -0.02
N THR A 97 -9.33 7.81 -0.73
CA THR A 97 -8.26 6.89 -0.30
C THR A 97 -7.65 7.34 1.03
N ALA A 98 -7.32 8.63 1.18
CA ALA A 98 -6.80 9.17 2.44
C ALA A 98 -7.77 8.91 3.60
N ALA A 99 -9.08 9.13 3.39
CA ALA A 99 -10.12 8.87 4.37
C ALA A 99 -10.18 7.38 4.76
N LEU A 100 -10.15 6.46 3.79
CA LEU A 100 -10.11 5.02 4.05
C LEU A 100 -8.91 4.64 4.92
N LEU A 101 -7.71 5.05 4.52
CA LEU A 101 -6.47 4.64 5.18
C LEU A 101 -6.33 5.20 6.59
N SER A 102 -6.88 6.40 6.86
CA SER A 102 -6.91 7.01 8.19
C SER A 102 -7.71 6.20 9.22
N LEU A 103 -8.69 5.39 8.76
CA LEU A 103 -9.49 4.54 9.64
C LEU A 103 -8.65 3.51 10.40
N ALA A 104 -7.48 3.12 9.89
CA ALA A 104 -6.58 2.20 10.58
C ALA A 104 -6.13 2.73 11.96
N THR A 105 -6.20 4.04 12.19
CA THR A 105 -5.84 4.66 13.48
C THR A 105 -7.03 4.86 14.43
N THR A 106 -8.21 4.29 14.12
CA THR A 106 -9.39 4.39 14.98
C THR A 106 -9.15 3.82 16.38
N ASN A 107 -9.84 4.38 17.39
CA ASN A 107 -9.87 3.82 18.73
C ASN A 107 -10.88 2.65 18.87
N ASP A 108 -11.70 2.39 17.85
CA ASP A 108 -12.61 1.25 17.83
C ASP A 108 -11.81 -0.05 17.64
N ASN A 109 -11.54 -0.74 18.75
CA ASN A 109 -10.76 -1.98 18.74
C ASN A 109 -11.46 -3.16 18.06
N GLN A 110 -12.79 -3.06 17.81
CA GLN A 110 -13.52 -4.08 17.07
C GLN A 110 -13.36 -3.91 15.57
N LEU A 111 -13.34 -2.69 15.06
CA LEU A 111 -13.27 -2.39 13.62
C LEU A 111 -11.84 -2.12 13.14
N ARG A 112 -10.94 -1.68 14.02
CA ARG A 112 -9.54 -1.38 13.66
C ARG A 112 -8.82 -2.53 12.92
N PRO A 113 -8.98 -3.82 13.28
CA PRO A 113 -8.34 -4.90 12.53
C PRO A 113 -8.77 -4.96 11.06
N PHE A 114 -10.03 -4.65 10.75
CA PHE A 114 -10.53 -4.58 9.38
C PHE A 114 -9.94 -3.39 8.62
N TYR A 115 -9.90 -2.22 9.24
CA TYR A 115 -9.32 -1.02 8.64
C TYR A 115 -7.80 -1.15 8.44
N ARG A 116 -7.08 -1.78 9.38
CA ARG A 116 -5.69 -2.15 9.21
C ARG A 116 -5.49 -3.11 8.03
N TRP A 117 -6.40 -4.07 7.85
CA TRP A 117 -6.40 -4.94 6.69
C TRP A 117 -6.55 -4.15 5.39
N CYS A 118 -7.48 -3.18 5.33
CA CYS A 118 -7.62 -2.28 4.17
C CYS A 118 -6.31 -1.54 3.86
N LEU A 119 -5.67 -0.97 4.88
CA LEU A 119 -4.37 -0.31 4.74
C LEU A 119 -3.29 -1.26 4.21
N ASN A 120 -3.16 -2.46 4.79
CA ASN A 120 -2.19 -3.45 4.34
C ASN A 120 -2.41 -3.87 2.88
N LYS A 121 -3.67 -4.07 2.49
CA LYS A 121 -4.01 -4.41 1.10
C LYS A 121 -3.70 -3.25 0.15
N THR A 122 -3.91 -2.01 0.57
CA THR A 122 -3.54 -0.84 -0.21
C THR A 122 -2.02 -0.74 -0.37
N ILE A 123 -1.24 -1.03 0.68
CA ILE A 123 0.23 -1.11 0.60
C ILE A 123 0.68 -2.17 -0.42
N GLN A 124 0.00 -3.33 -0.48
CA GLN A 124 0.36 -4.40 -1.41
C GLN A 124 0.12 -4.05 -2.89
N ILE A 125 -0.84 -3.17 -3.18
CA ILE A 125 -1.20 -2.78 -4.55
C ILE A 125 -0.71 -1.39 -4.93
N GLN A 126 0.03 -0.71 -4.05
CA GLN A 126 0.48 0.66 -4.30
C GLN A 126 1.41 0.74 -5.50
N ASP A 127 1.21 1.78 -6.27
CA ASP A 127 2.15 2.32 -7.25
C ASP A 127 2.79 3.62 -6.72
N GLY A 128 3.57 4.31 -7.56
CA GLY A 128 4.26 5.53 -7.15
C GLY A 128 3.35 6.60 -6.54
N ALA A 129 2.20 6.87 -7.17
CA ALA A 129 1.26 7.90 -6.70
C ALA A 129 0.51 7.45 -5.43
N LEU A 130 0.04 6.20 -5.39
CA LEU A 130 -0.68 5.65 -4.26
C LEU A 130 0.22 5.49 -3.01
N ALA A 131 1.52 5.26 -3.21
CA ALA A 131 2.50 5.13 -2.13
C ALA A 131 2.60 6.41 -1.27
N GLU A 132 2.34 7.59 -1.84
CA GLU A 132 2.30 8.86 -1.09
C GLU A 132 1.19 8.88 -0.03
N TYR A 133 0.15 8.08 -0.21
CA TYR A 133 -1.00 8.02 0.70
C TYR A 133 -0.87 6.95 1.78
N THR A 134 -0.04 5.93 1.60
CA THR A 134 0.05 4.79 2.52
C THR A 134 1.00 4.99 3.69
N GLY A 135 2.11 5.68 3.49
CA GLY A 135 3.20 5.78 4.46
C GLY A 135 2.81 6.48 5.76
N VAL A 136 2.10 7.61 5.68
CA VAL A 136 1.67 8.35 6.87
C VAL A 136 0.68 7.55 7.72
N PRO A 137 -0.42 6.97 7.18
CA PRO A 137 -1.32 6.12 7.96
C PRO A 137 -0.61 4.87 8.53
N ALA A 138 0.31 4.26 7.79
CA ALA A 138 1.08 3.11 8.26
C ALA A 138 1.96 3.48 9.47
N ARG A 139 2.70 4.58 9.39
CA ARG A 139 3.49 5.12 10.49
C ARG A 139 2.61 5.43 11.71
N GLN A 140 1.52 6.18 11.50
CA GLN A 140 0.61 6.57 12.59
C GLN A 140 -0.02 5.35 13.28
N TYR A 141 -0.35 4.30 12.51
CA TYR A 141 -0.83 3.05 13.09
C TYR A 141 0.23 2.37 13.95
N ALA A 142 1.46 2.23 13.45
CA ALA A 142 2.57 1.63 14.20
C ALA A 142 2.89 2.43 15.48
N GLU A 143 2.87 3.75 15.41
CA GLU A 143 3.07 4.65 16.54
C GLU A 143 1.99 4.50 17.61
N LYS A 144 0.74 4.48 17.18
CA LYS A 144 -0.40 4.49 18.09
C LYS A 144 -0.65 3.15 18.75
N PHE A 145 -0.38 2.04 18.05
CA PHE A 145 -0.67 0.68 18.47
C PHE A 145 0.52 -0.26 18.32
N PRO A 146 1.68 0.03 18.93
CA PRO A 146 2.92 -0.72 18.65
C PRO A 146 2.84 -2.21 18.97
N LYS A 147 2.13 -2.62 20.03
CA LYS A 147 1.90 -4.05 20.32
C LYS A 147 1.14 -4.73 19.22
N GLU A 148 -0.03 -4.17 18.88
CA GLU A 148 -0.91 -4.72 17.84
C GLU A 148 -0.23 -4.73 16.46
N PHE A 149 0.62 -3.72 16.19
CA PHE A 149 1.44 -3.67 14.98
C PHE A 149 2.38 -4.87 14.90
N PHE A 150 3.17 -5.14 15.93
CA PHE A 150 4.11 -6.28 15.88
C PHE A 150 3.39 -7.63 15.91
N GLU A 151 2.31 -7.77 16.65
CA GLU A 151 1.45 -8.96 16.59
C GLU A 151 0.93 -9.20 15.18
N TYR A 152 0.55 -8.13 14.48
CA TYR A 152 0.08 -8.23 13.09
C TYR A 152 1.20 -8.61 12.12
N MET A 153 2.41 -8.09 12.31
CA MET A 153 3.57 -8.51 11.51
C MET A 153 3.92 -9.98 11.74
N ASP A 154 3.81 -10.46 12.97
CA ASP A 154 4.14 -11.85 13.33
C ASP A 154 3.18 -12.89 12.75
N TYR A 155 2.00 -12.49 12.30
CA TYR A 155 1.09 -13.37 11.55
C TYR A 155 1.61 -13.75 10.16
N ASP A 156 2.49 -12.95 9.59
CA ASP A 156 3.13 -13.25 8.33
C ASP A 156 4.46 -13.96 8.54
N THR A 157 4.47 -15.27 8.27
CA THR A 157 5.66 -16.12 8.41
C THR A 157 6.70 -15.88 7.32
N THR A 158 6.33 -15.22 6.20
CA THR A 158 7.26 -14.89 5.11
C THR A 158 8.09 -13.65 5.42
N GLY A 159 7.55 -12.75 6.23
CA GLY A 159 8.14 -11.45 6.56
C GLY A 159 7.98 -10.41 5.44
N ASP A 160 7.22 -10.69 4.40
CA ASP A 160 7.02 -9.76 3.28
C ASP A 160 6.16 -8.58 3.70
N LYS A 161 5.11 -8.82 4.49
CA LYS A 161 4.30 -7.75 5.09
C LYS A 161 5.14 -6.72 5.84
N TYR A 162 6.09 -7.19 6.67
CA TYR A 162 6.97 -6.30 7.42
C TYR A 162 7.82 -5.43 6.50
N LYS A 163 8.36 -6.01 5.42
CA LYS A 163 9.15 -5.28 4.40
C LYS A 163 8.31 -4.25 3.66
N ASP A 164 7.08 -4.62 3.27
CA ASP A 164 6.16 -3.73 2.57
C ASP A 164 5.79 -2.51 3.43
N TRP A 165 5.54 -2.72 4.71
CA TRP A 165 5.25 -1.63 5.64
C TRP A 165 6.45 -0.72 5.88
N ILE A 166 7.67 -1.27 6.01
CA ILE A 166 8.91 -0.48 6.06
C ILE A 166 9.04 0.36 4.80
N ALA A 167 8.86 -0.23 3.62
CA ALA A 167 8.96 0.49 2.36
C ALA A 167 7.94 1.64 2.27
N ALA A 168 6.67 1.40 2.64
CA ALA A 168 5.65 2.43 2.65
C ALA A 168 5.98 3.59 3.60
N ILE A 169 6.41 3.28 4.83
CA ILE A 169 6.75 4.31 5.83
C ILE A 169 7.99 5.09 5.42
N SER A 170 9.04 4.42 4.94
CA SER A 170 10.28 5.08 4.53
C SER A 170 10.11 5.94 3.28
N TYR A 171 9.14 5.63 2.42
CA TYR A 171 8.87 6.42 1.23
C TYR A 171 8.13 7.73 1.51
N SER A 172 7.08 7.70 2.33
CA SER A 172 6.19 8.86 2.53
C SER A 172 5.73 9.08 3.98
N GLY A 173 6.24 8.33 4.93
CA GLY A 173 5.83 8.41 6.33
C GLY A 173 6.47 9.53 7.14
N PHE A 174 6.88 10.63 6.51
CA PHE A 174 7.55 11.76 7.16
C PHE A 174 6.61 12.56 8.07
N TYR A 175 7.19 13.24 9.07
CA TYR A 175 6.47 14.16 9.97
C TYR A 175 6.34 15.56 9.37
N ASP A 176 7.37 16.02 8.63
CA ASP A 176 7.44 17.31 7.98
C ASP A 176 8.01 17.17 6.57
N LYS A 177 7.80 18.19 5.73
CA LYS A 177 8.29 18.22 4.34
C LYS A 177 9.80 18.13 4.21
N ASP A 178 10.53 18.58 5.23
CA ASP A 178 12.00 18.59 5.24
C ASP A 178 12.60 17.37 5.96
N ASP A 179 11.77 16.51 6.56
CA ASP A 179 12.21 15.35 7.35
C ASP A 179 13.04 14.35 6.51
N TYR A 180 12.74 14.19 5.22
CA TYR A 180 13.52 13.31 4.36
C TYR A 180 15.02 13.66 4.30
N LYS A 181 15.40 14.89 4.68
CA LYS A 181 16.78 15.37 4.77
C LYS A 181 17.47 14.96 6.08
N ASN A 182 16.70 14.50 7.06
CA ASN A 182 17.22 14.17 8.39
C ASN A 182 16.68 12.83 8.92
N PRO A 183 17.06 11.70 8.30
CA PRO A 183 16.53 10.38 8.66
C PRO A 183 16.81 9.99 10.12
N LEU A 184 17.89 10.48 10.73
CA LEU A 184 18.22 10.17 12.13
C LEU A 184 17.21 10.80 13.11
N GLU A 185 16.75 12.02 12.83
CA GLU A 185 15.73 12.66 13.66
C GLU A 185 14.36 12.00 13.49
N ILE A 186 13.98 11.62 12.24
CA ILE A 186 12.77 10.86 11.99
C ILE A 186 12.79 9.55 12.78
N ARG A 187 13.90 8.78 12.67
CA ARG A 187 14.08 7.53 13.40
C ARG A 187 13.93 7.73 14.90
N LYS A 188 14.57 8.76 15.46
CA LYS A 188 14.48 9.08 16.88
C LYS A 188 13.04 9.39 17.29
N HIS A 189 12.34 10.21 16.51
CA HIS A 189 10.94 10.58 16.77
C HIS A 189 10.02 9.35 16.72
N LEU A 190 10.11 8.53 15.67
CA LEU A 190 9.35 7.29 15.55
C LEU A 190 9.58 6.36 16.74
N THR A 191 10.86 6.13 17.09
CA THR A 191 11.25 5.31 18.25
C THR A 191 10.62 5.83 19.53
N GLN A 192 10.72 7.13 19.80
CA GLN A 192 10.21 7.74 21.03
C GLN A 192 8.70 7.62 21.11
N THR A 193 7.98 7.96 20.03
CA THR A 193 6.52 7.92 19.97
C THR A 193 6.00 6.50 20.18
N MET A 194 6.59 5.51 19.49
CA MET A 194 6.21 4.11 19.67
C MET A 194 6.47 3.63 21.09
N LYS A 195 7.62 3.96 21.69
CA LYS A 195 7.92 3.57 23.08
C LYS A 195 7.00 4.23 24.10
N GLN A 196 6.62 5.49 23.90
CA GLN A 196 5.65 6.19 24.76
C GLN A 196 4.27 5.53 24.71
N ASN A 197 3.81 5.10 23.53
CA ASN A 197 2.52 4.44 23.35
C ASN A 197 2.56 2.94 23.69
N CYS A 198 3.74 2.38 23.91
CA CYS A 198 3.95 0.97 24.24
C CYS A 198 3.81 0.71 25.75
N ILE A 199 2.61 0.95 26.30
CA ILE A 199 2.35 0.77 27.73
C ILE A 199 2.57 -0.69 28.13
N ASN A 200 3.37 -0.91 29.18
CA ASN A 200 3.73 -2.24 29.71
C ASN A 200 4.43 -3.16 28.70
N CYS A 201 5.17 -2.60 27.76
CA CYS A 201 5.99 -3.39 26.85
C CYS A 201 7.26 -3.90 27.55
N ASN A 202 7.58 -5.15 27.30
CA ASN A 202 8.83 -5.75 27.75
C ASN A 202 10.03 -5.23 26.94
N GLU A 203 11.25 -5.51 27.42
CA GLU A 203 12.48 -5.05 26.78
C GLU A 203 12.68 -5.64 25.37
N GLN A 204 12.17 -6.84 25.11
CA GLN A 204 12.24 -7.44 23.80
C GLN A 204 11.43 -6.63 22.77
N LEU A 205 10.23 -6.22 23.14
CA LEU A 205 9.38 -5.39 22.24
C LEU A 205 9.99 -4.00 22.05
N LYS A 206 10.58 -3.40 23.09
CA LYS A 206 11.29 -2.11 22.96
C LYS A 206 12.48 -2.21 22.00
N LYS A 207 13.24 -3.32 22.02
CA LYS A 207 14.30 -3.57 21.04
C LYS A 207 13.77 -3.75 19.62
N ARG A 208 12.60 -4.38 19.47
CA ARG A 208 11.93 -4.48 18.16
C ARG A 208 11.53 -3.11 17.61
N ILE A 209 11.06 -2.20 18.48
CA ILE A 209 10.76 -0.80 18.09
C ILE A 209 12.03 -0.11 17.58
N ASP A 210 13.16 -0.23 18.30
CA ASP A 210 14.44 0.35 17.88
C ASP A 210 14.87 -0.17 16.51
N LYS A 211 14.76 -1.50 16.33
CA LYS A 211 15.09 -2.13 15.05
C LYS A 211 14.17 -1.65 13.93
N PHE A 212 12.85 -1.64 14.14
CA PHE A 212 11.88 -1.20 13.14
C PHE A 212 12.14 0.23 12.68
N ALA A 213 12.37 1.15 13.63
CA ALA A 213 12.67 2.53 13.28
C ALA A 213 13.98 2.67 12.49
N ALA A 214 14.99 1.84 12.80
CA ALA A 214 16.24 1.79 12.05
C ALA A 214 16.07 1.15 10.66
N ASP A 215 15.18 0.17 10.51
CA ASP A 215 14.85 -0.44 9.22
C ASP A 215 14.10 0.54 8.31
N CYS A 216 13.22 1.40 8.89
CA CYS A 216 12.51 2.44 8.13
C CYS A 216 13.43 3.60 7.73
N PHE A 217 14.32 4.03 8.63
CA PHE A 217 15.18 5.21 8.47
C PHE A 217 16.60 4.88 8.90
N PRO A 218 17.40 4.25 8.01
CA PRO A 218 18.75 3.74 8.28
C PRO A 218 19.80 4.82 8.54
#